data_75db5e7e4ea501799190584aab86c828
#
_entry.id   75db5e7e4ea501799190584aab86c828
#
_cell.length_a   1.000
_cell.length_b   1.000
_cell.length_c   1.000
_cell.angle_alpha   90.00
_cell.angle_beta   90.00
_cell.angle_gamma   90.00
#
_symmetry.space_group_name_H-M   'P 1'
#
loop_
_entity.id
_entity.type
_entity.pdbx_description
1 polymer ?
#
loop_
_entity_poly.entity_id
_entity_poly.type
_entity_poly.pdbx_seq_one_letter_code
_entity_poly.pdbx_strand_id
1 'polypeptide(L)'
;MSNEEQRSRTDGRQPVGTVVFDFDGTISLGDGPVRSYARHAFARLPAGLRERAVRTLDLYLGGAVTDDGRHWNDGYDVVSDMCAGHVPADGLQQAYLSSRDELARGLVHVDMPQGLPGFLDDLGSLGCVRVLLTNSPLHGVRETVGRFGLEGRFDLIVDGAGKPGRWGDHIAAFDRLSGRGRLLSIGDHWDNDIAPVLAAG
;
A
#
# COMPACT_ATOMS: atom_id res chain seq x y z
N MET A 1 15.06 -7.96 23.70
CA MET A 1 13.80 -8.60 24.12
C MET A 1 13.45 -9.56 23.02
N SER A 2 13.39 -10.83 23.35
CA SER A 2 13.36 -11.95 22.42
C SER A 2 11.96 -12.18 21.84
N ASN A 3 11.91 -12.70 20.61
CA ASN A 3 10.72 -13.07 19.83
C ASN A 3 9.76 -14.06 20.55
N GLU A 4 10.09 -14.52 21.74
CA GLU A 4 9.26 -15.44 22.54
C GLU A 4 8.24 -14.74 23.45
N GLU A 5 8.43 -13.48 23.79
CA GLU A 5 7.49 -12.74 24.67
C GLU A 5 6.24 -12.23 23.93
N GLN A 6 6.24 -12.18 22.60
CA GLN A 6 5.06 -11.79 21.81
C GLN A 6 4.04 -12.94 21.58
N ARG A 7 4.39 -14.18 21.90
CA ARG A 7 3.53 -15.35 21.70
C ARG A 7 2.54 -15.64 22.82
N SER A 8 2.50 -14.86 23.89
CA SER A 8 1.73 -15.17 25.11
C SER A 8 0.40 -14.39 25.26
N ARG A 9 -0.32 -14.09 24.19
CA ARG A 9 -1.62 -13.41 24.28
C ARG A 9 -2.72 -14.02 23.42
N THR A 10 -2.78 -15.32 23.27
CA THR A 10 -3.99 -15.98 22.77
C THR A 10 -4.44 -17.00 23.82
N ASP A 11 -5.54 -16.68 24.46
CA ASP A 11 -6.35 -17.54 25.33
C ASP A 11 -6.88 -18.72 24.50
N GLY A 12 -6.04 -19.65 24.08
CA GLY A 12 -6.34 -20.93 23.44
C GLY A 12 -7.45 -20.98 22.38
N ARG A 13 -8.03 -19.84 22.01
CA ARG A 13 -9.07 -19.74 20.97
C ARG A 13 -8.44 -19.61 19.60
N GLN A 14 -8.91 -20.40 18.65
CA GLN A 14 -8.56 -20.25 17.24
C GLN A 14 -9.00 -18.84 16.76
N PRO A 15 -8.18 -18.13 15.98
CA PRO A 15 -8.59 -16.87 15.38
C PRO A 15 -9.89 -17.01 14.57
N VAL A 16 -10.73 -15.98 14.61
CA VAL A 16 -12.02 -15.96 13.89
C VAL A 16 -11.82 -15.83 12.38
N GLY A 17 -10.74 -15.23 11.97
CA GLY A 17 -10.37 -14.99 10.56
C GLY A 17 -9.20 -14.04 10.44
N THR A 18 -8.85 -13.72 9.21
CA THR A 18 -7.80 -12.75 8.87
C THR A 18 -8.40 -11.56 8.16
N VAL A 19 -8.03 -10.36 8.58
CA VAL A 19 -8.33 -9.11 7.87
C VAL A 19 -7.04 -8.54 7.33
N VAL A 20 -6.97 -8.41 6.01
CA VAL A 20 -5.82 -7.89 5.28
C VAL A 20 -6.11 -6.46 4.86
N PHE A 21 -5.18 -5.58 5.11
CA PHE A 21 -5.23 -4.18 4.72
C PHE A 21 -4.12 -3.89 3.72
N ASP A 22 -4.43 -3.22 2.63
CA ASP A 22 -3.44 -2.55 1.82
C ASP A 22 -2.93 -1.28 2.54
N PHE A 23 -1.85 -0.69 2.04
CA PHE A 23 -1.23 0.48 2.64
C PHE A 23 -1.52 1.78 1.88
N ASP A 24 -1.03 1.92 0.65
CA ASP A 24 -1.16 3.15 -0.13
C ASP A 24 -2.60 3.28 -0.66
N GLY A 25 -3.29 4.37 -0.33
CA GLY A 25 -4.73 4.56 -0.66
C GLY A 25 -5.70 3.96 0.36
N THR A 26 -5.22 3.13 1.30
CA THR A 26 -6.06 2.43 2.28
C THR A 26 -5.74 2.85 3.73
N ILE A 27 -4.52 2.62 4.19
CA ILE A 27 -4.04 3.05 5.52
C ILE A 27 -3.41 4.45 5.43
N SER A 28 -2.73 4.72 4.34
CA SER A 28 -2.04 5.97 4.02
C SER A 28 -2.78 6.68 2.90
N LEU A 29 -3.61 7.66 3.25
CA LEU A 29 -4.47 8.39 2.33
C LEU A 29 -3.79 9.62 1.76
N GLY A 30 -4.17 9.98 0.54
CA GLY A 30 -3.74 11.20 -0.16
C GLY A 30 -2.63 10.98 -1.19
N ASP A 31 -2.48 11.98 -2.04
CA ASP A 31 -1.62 11.92 -3.24
C ASP A 31 -0.15 12.21 -2.97
N GLY A 32 0.22 12.50 -1.73
CA GLY A 32 1.58 12.91 -1.38
C GLY A 32 2.67 11.98 -1.91
N PRO A 33 2.59 10.66 -1.69
CA PRO A 33 3.60 9.70 -2.17
C PRO A 33 3.74 9.68 -3.69
N VAL A 34 2.63 9.65 -4.44
CA VAL A 34 2.68 9.65 -5.90
C VAL A 34 3.18 10.99 -6.45
N ARG A 35 2.81 12.12 -5.84
CA ARG A 35 3.33 13.46 -6.21
C ARG A 35 4.83 13.57 -5.95
N SER A 36 5.31 12.99 -4.86
CA SER A 36 6.75 12.93 -4.58
C SER A 36 7.48 12.08 -5.63
N TYR A 37 6.96 10.89 -5.95
CA TYR A 37 7.50 10.05 -7.01
C TYR A 37 7.52 10.79 -8.36
N ALA A 38 6.42 11.42 -8.75
CA ALA A 38 6.32 12.23 -9.96
C ALA A 38 7.37 13.33 -10.02
N ARG A 39 7.56 14.07 -8.93
CA ARG A 39 8.56 15.15 -8.87
C ARG A 39 9.96 14.64 -9.16
N HIS A 40 10.36 13.51 -8.60
CA HIS A 40 11.66 12.90 -8.84
C HIS A 40 11.79 12.30 -10.26
N ALA A 41 10.75 11.65 -10.76
CA ALA A 41 10.73 11.05 -12.09
C ALA A 41 10.71 12.13 -13.21
N PHE A 42 9.78 13.09 -13.10
CA PHE A 42 9.59 14.14 -14.09
C PHE A 42 10.75 15.16 -14.15
N ALA A 43 11.53 15.31 -13.07
CA ALA A 43 12.76 16.11 -13.10
C ALA A 43 13.75 15.63 -14.17
N ARG A 44 13.66 14.39 -14.60
CA ARG A 44 14.50 13.76 -15.61
C ARG A 44 13.98 13.95 -17.05
N LEU A 45 12.77 14.47 -17.21
CA LEU A 45 12.16 14.74 -18.52
C LEU A 45 12.64 16.08 -19.10
N PRO A 46 12.67 16.21 -20.44
CA PRO A 46 12.78 17.52 -21.11
C PRO A 46 11.66 18.47 -20.64
N ALA A 47 11.94 19.77 -20.60
CA ALA A 47 11.06 20.77 -19.99
C ALA A 47 9.61 20.73 -20.52
N GLY A 48 9.41 20.69 -21.83
CA GLY A 48 8.07 20.65 -22.43
C GLY A 48 7.28 19.36 -22.10
N LEU A 49 7.97 18.22 -22.00
CA LEU A 49 7.36 16.96 -21.59
C LEU A 49 7.04 16.95 -20.11
N ARG A 50 7.90 17.53 -19.28
CA ARG A 50 7.69 17.66 -17.85
C ARG A 50 6.41 18.42 -17.51
N GLU A 51 6.20 19.57 -18.13
CA GLU A 51 4.99 20.37 -17.93
C GLU A 51 3.72 19.61 -18.31
N ARG A 52 3.78 18.87 -19.43
CA ARG A 52 2.68 18.01 -19.86
C ARG A 52 2.43 16.90 -18.84
N ALA A 53 3.47 16.20 -18.39
CA ALA A 53 3.36 15.10 -17.42
C ALA A 53 2.75 15.56 -16.10
N VAL A 54 3.18 16.73 -15.58
CA VAL A 54 2.60 17.32 -14.36
C VAL A 54 1.10 17.59 -14.55
N ARG A 55 0.72 18.26 -15.66
CA ARG A 55 -0.70 18.53 -15.93
C ARG A 55 -1.53 17.25 -16.07
N THR A 56 -1.01 16.22 -16.73
CA THR A 56 -1.71 14.94 -16.89
C THR A 56 -1.94 14.27 -15.53
N LEU A 57 -0.93 14.24 -14.68
CA LEU A 57 -1.06 13.70 -13.33
C LEU A 57 -2.06 14.50 -12.49
N ASP A 58 -2.02 15.84 -12.54
CA ASP A 58 -2.94 16.68 -11.79
C ASP A 58 -4.40 16.47 -12.23
N LEU A 59 -4.66 16.32 -13.53
CA LEU A 59 -5.98 16.01 -14.05
C LEU A 59 -6.45 14.63 -13.57
N TYR A 60 -5.60 13.62 -13.64
CA TYR A 60 -5.92 12.27 -13.19
C TYR A 60 -6.24 12.24 -11.68
N LEU A 61 -5.38 12.81 -10.85
CA LEU A 61 -5.59 12.88 -9.39
C LEU A 61 -6.81 13.74 -9.01
N GLY A 62 -7.18 14.70 -9.86
CA GLY A 62 -8.42 15.48 -9.73
C GLY A 62 -9.68 14.75 -10.21
N GLY A 63 -9.59 13.50 -10.63
CA GLY A 63 -10.72 12.70 -11.11
C GLY A 63 -11.19 13.05 -12.51
N ALA A 64 -10.41 13.82 -13.27
CA ALA A 64 -10.75 14.14 -14.66
C ALA A 64 -10.48 12.94 -15.58
N VAL A 65 -11.43 12.63 -16.44
CA VAL A 65 -11.25 11.63 -17.51
C VAL A 65 -10.35 12.23 -18.57
N THR A 66 -9.28 11.52 -18.95
CA THR A 66 -8.42 11.93 -20.06
C THR A 66 -9.03 11.49 -21.38
N ASP A 67 -9.16 12.43 -22.33
CA ASP A 67 -9.81 12.22 -23.64
C ASP A 67 -9.01 11.31 -24.62
N ASP A 68 -7.81 10.86 -24.23
CA ASP A 68 -6.90 10.12 -25.11
C ASP A 68 -7.05 8.59 -25.05
N GLY A 69 -8.08 8.10 -24.34
CA GLY A 69 -8.41 6.68 -24.27
C GLY A 69 -7.42 5.85 -23.44
N ARG A 70 -6.51 6.47 -22.69
CA ARG A 70 -5.60 5.80 -21.80
C ARG A 70 -6.31 5.38 -20.53
N HIS A 71 -6.03 4.17 -20.08
CA HIS A 71 -6.49 3.66 -18.80
C HIS A 71 -5.29 3.47 -17.88
N TRP A 72 -5.29 4.18 -16.76
CA TRP A 72 -4.32 3.99 -15.68
C TRP A 72 -5.06 3.47 -14.45
N ASN A 73 -4.45 2.54 -13.77
CA ASN A 73 -5.03 1.98 -12.55
C ASN A 73 -4.86 2.93 -11.36
N ASP A 74 -3.72 3.63 -11.32
CA ASP A 74 -3.37 4.57 -10.27
C ASP A 74 -2.44 5.70 -10.78
N GLY A 75 -2.08 6.62 -9.90
CA GLY A 75 -1.17 7.71 -10.23
C GLY A 75 0.27 7.27 -10.51
N TYR A 76 0.70 6.10 -10.03
CA TYR A 76 2.02 5.54 -10.33
C TYR A 76 2.10 5.07 -11.78
N ASP A 77 1.01 4.51 -12.32
CA ASP A 77 0.89 4.15 -13.73
C ASP A 77 1.00 5.40 -14.62
N VAL A 78 0.34 6.51 -14.23
CA VAL A 78 0.46 7.79 -14.95
C VAL A 78 1.92 8.24 -15.03
N VAL A 79 2.65 8.20 -13.91
CA VAL A 79 4.04 8.63 -13.87
C VAL A 79 4.91 7.75 -14.76
N SER A 80 4.70 6.43 -14.71
CA SER A 80 5.46 5.46 -15.52
C SER A 80 5.20 5.67 -17.01
N ASP A 81 3.95 5.85 -17.42
CA ASP A 81 3.55 6.08 -18.81
C ASP A 81 4.10 7.42 -19.35
N MET A 82 4.01 8.49 -18.57
CA MET A 82 4.56 9.80 -18.95
C MET A 82 6.09 9.78 -19.07
N CYS A 83 6.78 8.91 -18.39
CA CYS A 83 8.23 8.73 -18.46
C CYS A 83 8.69 7.73 -19.54
N ALA A 84 7.76 6.97 -20.14
CA ALA A 84 8.08 5.92 -21.10
C ALA A 84 8.92 6.44 -22.27
N GLY A 85 10.01 5.72 -22.59
CA GLY A 85 10.94 6.11 -23.65
C GLY A 85 11.88 7.27 -23.31
N HIS A 86 11.74 7.93 -22.16
CA HIS A 86 12.55 9.08 -21.75
C HIS A 86 13.34 8.85 -20.45
N VAL A 87 12.78 8.10 -19.53
CA VAL A 87 13.42 7.78 -18.24
C VAL A 87 13.61 6.26 -18.16
N PRO A 88 14.84 5.77 -18.01
CA PRO A 88 15.09 4.33 -17.90
C PRO A 88 14.56 3.76 -16.60
N ALA A 89 14.35 2.44 -16.55
CA ALA A 89 13.73 1.74 -15.42
C ALA A 89 14.46 1.97 -14.08
N ASP A 90 15.80 2.00 -14.09
CA ASP A 90 16.60 2.31 -12.90
C ASP A 90 16.40 3.75 -12.42
N GLY A 91 16.18 4.68 -13.34
CA GLY A 91 15.84 6.06 -13.05
C GLY A 91 14.46 6.20 -12.38
N LEU A 92 13.47 5.45 -12.86
CA LEU A 92 12.15 5.36 -12.21
C LEU A 92 12.24 4.70 -10.84
N GLN A 93 13.01 3.62 -10.72
CA GLN A 93 13.23 2.96 -9.42
C GLN A 93 13.88 3.89 -8.40
N GLN A 94 14.89 4.67 -8.81
CA GLN A 94 15.52 5.67 -7.93
C GLN A 94 14.54 6.76 -7.51
N ALA A 95 13.71 7.24 -8.44
CA ALA A 95 12.66 8.23 -8.14
C ALA A 95 11.66 7.68 -7.13
N TYR A 96 11.24 6.43 -7.29
CA TYR A 96 10.35 5.73 -6.36
C TYR A 96 10.98 5.60 -4.97
N LEU A 97 12.20 5.12 -4.86
CA LEU A 97 12.91 4.98 -3.58
C LEU A 97 13.11 6.35 -2.88
N SER A 98 13.36 7.42 -3.65
CA SER A 98 13.43 8.77 -3.10
C SER A 98 12.08 9.21 -2.51
N SER A 99 10.96 8.88 -3.15
CA SER A 99 9.64 9.16 -2.61
C SER A 99 9.36 8.39 -1.31
N ARG A 100 9.82 7.14 -1.21
CA ARG A 100 9.71 6.35 0.03
C ARG A 100 10.57 6.90 1.16
N ASP A 101 11.77 7.40 0.86
CA ASP A 101 12.62 8.10 1.85
C ASP A 101 11.96 9.39 2.36
N GLU A 102 11.37 10.18 1.48
CA GLU A 102 10.63 11.37 1.90
C GLU A 102 9.40 11.04 2.75
N LEU A 103 8.66 9.97 2.40
CA LEU A 103 7.56 9.46 3.21
C LEU A 103 8.06 9.00 4.59
N ALA A 104 9.16 8.25 4.65
CA ALA A 104 9.78 7.81 5.90
C ALA A 104 10.16 8.97 6.81
N ARG A 105 10.69 10.05 6.23
CA ARG A 105 11.10 11.27 6.95
C ARG A 105 9.94 12.21 7.31
N GLY A 106 8.70 11.89 6.90
CA GLY A 106 7.54 12.75 7.12
C GLY A 106 7.52 14.04 6.30
N LEU A 107 8.26 14.08 5.19
CA LEU A 107 8.30 15.22 4.26
C LEU A 107 7.14 15.20 3.26
N VAL A 108 6.43 14.07 3.21
CA VAL A 108 5.25 13.85 2.37
C VAL A 108 4.04 13.77 3.27
N HIS A 109 3.04 14.59 2.97
CA HIS A 109 1.79 14.57 3.73
C HIS A 109 0.94 13.37 3.32
N VAL A 110 0.47 12.65 4.34
CA VAL A 110 -0.51 11.57 4.23
C VAL A 110 -1.40 11.58 5.45
N ASP A 111 -2.66 11.21 5.27
CA ASP A 111 -3.66 11.12 6.32
C ASP A 111 -3.97 9.66 6.65
N MET A 112 -4.39 9.42 7.88
CA MET A 112 -4.90 8.13 8.32
C MET A 112 -6.44 8.15 8.28
N PRO A 113 -7.12 7.05 7.86
CA PRO A 113 -8.57 6.96 7.98
C PRO A 113 -9.05 7.23 9.41
N GLN A 114 -10.08 8.04 9.53
CA GLN A 114 -10.66 8.35 10.84
C GLN A 114 -11.18 7.07 11.51
N GLY A 115 -10.85 6.87 12.78
CA GLY A 115 -11.30 5.72 13.57
C GLY A 115 -10.51 4.43 13.34
N LEU A 116 -9.52 4.42 12.44
CA LEU A 116 -8.74 3.21 12.14
C LEU A 116 -8.10 2.56 13.37
N PRO A 117 -7.48 3.30 14.33
CA PRO A 117 -6.90 2.66 15.51
C PRO A 117 -7.93 1.89 16.33
N GLY A 118 -9.11 2.47 16.55
CA GLY A 118 -10.21 1.79 17.27
C GLY A 118 -10.71 0.57 16.53
N PHE A 119 -10.88 0.67 15.21
CA PHE A 119 -11.29 -0.47 14.39
C PHE A 119 -10.28 -1.64 14.44
N LEU A 120 -8.98 -1.34 14.40
CA LEU A 120 -7.95 -2.37 14.55
C LEU A 120 -7.97 -3.00 15.96
N ASP A 121 -8.22 -2.20 17.01
CA ASP A 121 -8.33 -2.69 18.38
C ASP A 121 -9.58 -3.59 18.55
N ASP A 122 -10.72 -3.23 17.94
CA ASP A 122 -11.94 -4.03 17.91
C ASP A 122 -11.74 -5.37 17.21
N LEU A 123 -11.08 -5.38 16.03
CA LEU A 123 -10.73 -6.61 15.32
C LEU A 123 -9.84 -7.53 16.17
N GLY A 124 -8.87 -6.97 16.87
CA GLY A 124 -8.02 -7.71 17.79
C GLY A 124 -8.84 -8.32 18.95
N SER A 125 -9.78 -7.56 19.51
CA SER A 125 -10.68 -8.02 20.57
C SER A 125 -11.63 -9.14 20.12
N LEU A 126 -12.01 -9.13 18.85
CA LEU A 126 -12.78 -10.20 18.21
C LEU A 126 -11.94 -11.45 17.90
N GLY A 127 -10.63 -11.39 18.06
CA GLY A 127 -9.71 -12.49 17.75
C GLY A 127 -9.39 -12.63 16.27
N CYS A 128 -9.51 -11.54 15.49
CA CYS A 128 -9.06 -11.52 14.09
C CYS A 128 -7.54 -11.29 14.00
N VAL A 129 -6.89 -11.97 13.07
CA VAL A 129 -5.52 -11.67 12.66
C VAL A 129 -5.55 -10.44 11.74
N ARG A 130 -4.77 -9.40 12.05
CA ARG A 130 -4.69 -8.13 11.31
C ARG A 130 -3.39 -8.07 10.55
N VAL A 131 -3.48 -8.08 9.23
CA VAL A 131 -2.32 -8.10 8.33
C VAL A 131 -2.27 -6.80 7.52
N LEU A 132 -1.13 -6.15 7.51
CA LEU A 132 -0.81 -5.11 6.53
C LEU A 132 -0.03 -5.77 5.39
N LEU A 133 -0.59 -5.75 4.17
CA LEU A 133 -0.05 -6.42 2.98
C LEU A 133 0.14 -5.40 1.85
N THR A 134 1.37 -4.98 1.59
CA THR A 134 1.66 -3.93 0.62
C THR A 134 2.72 -4.32 -0.40
N ASN A 135 2.58 -3.79 -1.64
CA ASN A 135 3.63 -3.87 -2.66
C ASN A 135 4.78 -2.89 -2.38
N SER A 136 4.56 -1.90 -1.53
CA SER A 136 5.58 -0.93 -1.14
C SER A 136 6.68 -1.56 -0.29
N PRO A 137 7.92 -1.04 -0.33
CA PRO A 137 9.00 -1.48 0.54
C PRO A 137 8.70 -1.08 1.99
N LEU A 138 9.21 -1.84 2.95
CA LEU A 138 9.00 -1.60 4.37
C LEU A 138 9.44 -0.18 4.82
N HIS A 139 10.49 0.35 4.17
CA HIS A 139 10.93 1.73 4.36
C HIS A 139 9.85 2.71 3.84
N GLY A 140 9.43 3.63 4.67
CA GLY A 140 8.28 4.52 4.47
C GLY A 140 6.98 3.96 5.08
N VAL A 141 6.72 2.66 4.95
CA VAL A 141 5.55 2.01 5.57
C VAL A 141 5.68 1.99 7.09
N ARG A 142 6.79 1.46 7.61
CA ARG A 142 7.04 1.33 9.05
C ARG A 142 6.97 2.67 9.77
N GLU A 143 7.65 3.67 9.22
CA GLU A 143 7.72 5.00 9.81
C GLU A 143 6.36 5.69 9.81
N THR A 144 5.55 5.47 8.77
CA THR A 144 4.19 6.01 8.69
C THR A 144 3.24 5.31 9.67
N VAL A 145 3.31 3.98 9.78
CA VAL A 145 2.60 3.19 10.80
C VAL A 145 2.92 3.72 12.20
N GLY A 146 4.20 4.01 12.48
CA GLY A 146 4.64 4.62 13.73
C GLY A 146 4.05 6.01 13.96
N ARG A 147 4.12 6.91 12.96
CA ARG A 147 3.53 8.26 13.06
C ARG A 147 2.02 8.24 13.26
N PHE A 148 1.34 7.26 12.72
CA PHE A 148 -0.10 7.07 12.92
C PHE A 148 -0.46 6.42 14.26
N GLY A 149 0.54 6.04 15.06
CA GLY A 149 0.33 5.36 16.35
C GLY A 149 -0.25 3.95 16.20
N LEU A 150 -0.03 3.31 15.05
CA LEU A 150 -0.54 1.96 14.74
C LEU A 150 0.46 0.84 15.09
N GLU A 151 1.57 1.17 15.72
CA GLU A 151 2.55 0.17 16.16
C GLU A 151 1.91 -0.89 17.08
N GLY A 152 2.17 -2.16 16.77
CA GLY A 152 1.60 -3.29 17.51
C GLY A 152 0.11 -3.57 17.24
N ARG A 153 -0.57 -2.79 16.37
CA ARG A 153 -1.96 -3.06 16.00
C ARG A 153 -2.10 -4.00 14.81
N PHE A 154 -1.04 -4.22 14.06
CA PHE A 154 -0.95 -5.29 13.06
C PHE A 154 -0.19 -6.47 13.64
N ASP A 155 -0.74 -7.67 13.48
CA ASP A 155 -0.10 -8.92 13.91
C ASP A 155 1.00 -9.32 12.93
N LEU A 156 0.90 -8.88 11.66
CA LEU A 156 1.87 -9.10 10.61
C LEU A 156 1.91 -7.91 9.65
N ILE A 157 3.12 -7.52 9.23
CA ILE A 157 3.36 -6.57 8.14
C ILE A 157 4.16 -7.30 7.06
N VAL A 158 3.64 -7.34 5.84
CA VAL A 158 4.27 -7.95 4.67
C VAL A 158 4.49 -6.86 3.63
N ASP A 159 5.73 -6.50 3.41
CA ASP A 159 6.16 -5.57 2.38
C ASP A 159 6.59 -6.31 1.10
N GLY A 160 6.68 -5.60 -0.02
CA GLY A 160 7.05 -6.21 -1.30
C GLY A 160 6.18 -7.41 -1.65
N ALA A 161 4.89 -7.35 -1.35
CA ALA A 161 3.98 -8.49 -1.35
C ALA A 161 3.82 -9.16 -2.72
N GLY A 162 4.07 -8.44 -3.83
CA GLY A 162 3.92 -8.96 -5.18
C GLY A 162 2.46 -9.21 -5.58
N LYS A 163 1.54 -8.39 -5.05
CA LYS A 163 0.14 -8.39 -5.49
C LYS A 163 0.03 -7.93 -6.95
N PRO A 164 -0.88 -8.48 -7.76
CA PRO A 164 -1.83 -9.55 -7.44
C PRO A 164 -1.23 -10.97 -7.54
N GLY A 165 -0.05 -11.14 -8.18
CA GLY A 165 0.48 -12.44 -8.61
C GLY A 165 0.77 -13.43 -7.48
N ARG A 166 1.05 -12.95 -6.26
CA ARG A 166 1.43 -13.79 -5.11
C ARG A 166 0.32 -13.99 -4.08
N TRP A 167 -0.93 -13.65 -4.41
CA TRP A 167 -2.03 -13.83 -3.46
C TRP A 167 -2.21 -15.26 -3.00
N GLY A 168 -2.03 -16.26 -3.88
CA GLY A 168 -2.12 -17.68 -3.50
C GLY A 168 -1.15 -18.05 -2.37
N ASP A 169 0.09 -17.54 -2.41
CA ASP A 169 1.09 -17.77 -1.36
C ASP A 169 0.66 -17.12 -0.04
N HIS A 170 0.12 -15.89 -0.12
CA HIS A 170 -0.33 -15.16 1.06
C HIS A 170 -1.54 -15.83 1.73
N ILE A 171 -2.55 -16.23 0.95
CA ILE A 171 -3.72 -16.94 1.47
C ILE A 171 -3.28 -18.22 2.19
N ALA A 172 -2.42 -19.03 1.56
CA ALA A 172 -1.90 -20.24 2.18
C ALA A 172 -1.09 -19.97 3.47
N ALA A 173 -0.42 -18.82 3.57
CA ALA A 173 0.26 -18.39 4.78
C ALA A 173 -0.74 -17.97 5.87
N PHE A 174 -1.77 -17.21 5.51
CA PHE A 174 -2.80 -16.74 6.45
C PHE A 174 -3.65 -17.88 6.98
N ASP A 175 -3.97 -18.89 6.16
CA ASP A 175 -4.65 -20.12 6.60
C ASP A 175 -3.87 -20.87 7.67
N ARG A 176 -2.54 -20.81 7.62
CA ARG A 176 -1.70 -21.41 8.69
C ARG A 176 -1.72 -20.60 9.98
N LEU A 177 -1.96 -19.28 9.89
CA LEU A 177 -2.00 -18.40 11.06
C LEU A 177 -3.36 -18.41 11.76
N SER A 178 -4.45 -18.41 11.00
CA SER A 178 -5.82 -18.28 11.54
C SER A 178 -6.62 -19.59 11.52
N GLY A 179 -6.02 -20.71 11.10
CA GLY A 179 -6.79 -21.86 10.66
C GLY A 179 -7.55 -21.53 9.37
N ARG A 180 -8.17 -22.49 8.70
CA ARG A 180 -9.00 -22.20 7.50
C ARG A 180 -10.19 -21.33 7.87
N GLY A 181 -9.90 -20.05 8.10
CA GLY A 181 -10.82 -19.03 8.53
C GLY A 181 -11.33 -18.18 7.39
N ARG A 182 -12.16 -17.22 7.75
CA ARG A 182 -12.63 -16.19 6.80
C ARG A 182 -11.50 -15.22 6.51
N LEU A 183 -11.29 -14.91 5.24
CA LEU A 183 -10.39 -13.87 4.78
C LEU A 183 -11.19 -12.67 4.28
N LEU A 184 -10.88 -11.49 4.80
CA LEU A 184 -11.39 -10.22 4.32
C LEU A 184 -10.21 -9.38 3.84
N SER A 185 -10.28 -8.87 2.61
CA SER A 185 -9.32 -7.90 2.10
C SER A 185 -9.94 -6.51 2.02
N ILE A 186 -9.20 -5.52 2.45
CA ILE A 186 -9.54 -4.09 2.41
C ILE A 186 -8.41 -3.40 1.65
N GLY A 187 -8.75 -2.80 0.52
CA GLY A 187 -7.81 -2.11 -0.36
C GLY A 187 -8.54 -1.23 -1.35
N ASP A 188 -7.84 -0.31 -1.98
CA ASP A 188 -8.38 0.63 -2.95
C ASP A 188 -8.22 0.18 -4.41
N HIS A 189 -7.37 -0.84 -4.64
CA HIS A 189 -7.07 -1.32 -5.98
C HIS A 189 -7.75 -2.66 -6.26
N TRP A 190 -8.79 -2.66 -7.14
CA TRP A 190 -9.57 -3.86 -7.45
C TRP A 190 -8.73 -5.09 -7.81
N ASP A 191 -7.81 -4.95 -8.78
CA ASP A 191 -7.03 -6.07 -9.31
C ASP A 191 -5.96 -6.54 -8.34
N ASN A 192 -5.42 -5.65 -7.49
CA ASN A 192 -4.40 -6.01 -6.51
C ASN A 192 -4.97 -6.59 -5.22
N ASP A 193 -6.13 -6.08 -4.77
CA ASP A 193 -6.56 -6.27 -3.38
C ASP A 193 -7.86 -7.07 -3.26
N ILE A 194 -8.75 -6.96 -4.24
CA ILE A 194 -10.11 -7.48 -4.12
C ILE A 194 -10.34 -8.70 -5.00
N ALA A 195 -10.14 -8.57 -6.32
CA ALA A 195 -10.45 -9.63 -7.27
C ALA A 195 -9.72 -10.95 -6.98
N PRO A 196 -8.41 -10.97 -6.61
CA PRO A 196 -7.71 -12.22 -6.32
C PRO A 196 -8.26 -12.96 -5.09
N VAL A 197 -8.72 -12.23 -4.08
CA VAL A 197 -9.30 -12.82 -2.87
C VAL A 197 -10.67 -13.42 -3.17
N LEU A 198 -11.50 -12.72 -3.94
CA LEU A 198 -12.81 -13.23 -4.38
C LEU A 198 -12.66 -14.48 -5.26
N ALA A 199 -11.62 -14.53 -6.10
CA ALA A 199 -11.36 -15.68 -6.97
C ALA A 199 -10.88 -16.92 -6.20
N ALA A 200 -10.34 -16.72 -5.00
CA ALA A 200 -9.86 -17.82 -4.16
C ALA A 200 -10.96 -18.45 -3.28
N GLY A 201 -12.18 -17.89 -3.25
CA GLY A 201 -13.34 -18.38 -2.47
C GLY A 201 -13.39 -17.85 -1.08
#